data_425edf994fa44254637cd4dda8ca64cb
#
_entry.id   425edf994fa44254637cd4dda8ca64cb
#
_cell.length_a   1.000
_cell.length_b   1.000
_cell.length_c   1.000
_cell.angle_alpha   90.00
_cell.angle_beta   90.00
_cell.angle_gamma   90.00
#
_symmetry.space_group_name_H-M   'P 1'
#
loop_
_entity.id
_entity.type
_entity.pdbx_description
1 polymer ?
#
loop_
_entity_poly.entity_id
_entity_poly.type
_entity_poly.pdbx_seq_one_letter_code
_entity_poly.pdbx_strand_id
1 'polypeptide(L)'
;MIKFNFALILFILSLYTFPIQAQQKLDSLFPVRALCIAAPKPAGVDEFVKFINEELAPRKVNTLVLRVDYNYQFESHPELRDSVALSKEEVKKLVNASKNHNIRIIPQINLLGHQSWANTTRNLLRVYPEFDETPHVKMPEKYEWPNEDGLYCKSYCPLHPEVHDIVFALVDEITEVFEADAFHAGMDEVFYIGDDKCPRCKGRDKAELFAGEVTKIRNHLARNNRQLWIWGDRLIDGRTTGIGFWEGSYNNTHRAIDMIPRDVMICDWHYERPDQTAVLFAMKGLNVITCPWRRPENALAQVDDMLRFREHSTKEMQERFQGMMQTVWSGAEQFLDGFYGRTTNTEQGENTDYNTFKIMYEKINNLEENTAETNSRSRKKK
;
A
#
# COMPACT_ATOMS: atom_id res chain seq x y z
N MET A 1 23.51 -50.94 -29.29
CA MET A 1 23.30 -49.60 -29.87
C MET A 1 22.01 -49.03 -29.29
N ILE A 2 22.13 -48.19 -28.25
CA ILE A 2 20.98 -47.56 -27.58
C ILE A 2 20.76 -46.21 -28.25
N LYS A 3 19.68 -46.09 -29.02
CA LYS A 3 19.21 -44.78 -29.51
C LYS A 3 18.42 -44.11 -28.39
N PHE A 4 19.07 -43.29 -27.63
CA PHE A 4 18.40 -42.39 -26.66
C PHE A 4 17.60 -41.33 -27.42
N ASN A 5 16.31 -41.22 -27.09
CA ASN A 5 15.35 -40.33 -27.71
C ASN A 5 15.65 -38.88 -27.37
N PHE A 6 16.38 -38.16 -28.19
CA PHE A 6 16.64 -36.72 -28.10
C PHE A 6 15.34 -35.85 -28.14
N ALA A 7 14.26 -36.42 -28.72
CA ALA A 7 12.97 -35.74 -28.81
C ALA A 7 12.27 -35.53 -27.43
N LEU A 8 12.48 -36.46 -26.48
CA LEU A 8 11.83 -36.38 -25.15
C LEU A 8 12.47 -35.32 -24.29
N ILE A 9 13.76 -35.07 -24.39
CA ILE A 9 14.50 -34.04 -23.62
C ILE A 9 14.14 -32.65 -24.12
N LEU A 10 13.95 -32.47 -25.42
CA LEU A 10 13.50 -31.19 -26.01
C LEU A 10 12.07 -30.84 -25.64
N PHE A 11 11.19 -31.85 -25.46
CA PHE A 11 9.80 -31.60 -25.01
C PHE A 11 9.70 -31.22 -23.54
N ILE A 12 10.53 -31.83 -22.68
CA ILE A 12 10.60 -31.50 -21.27
C ILE A 12 11.20 -30.10 -21.07
N LEU A 13 12.24 -29.71 -21.79
CA LEU A 13 12.83 -28.37 -21.75
C LEU A 13 11.85 -27.28 -22.23
N SER A 14 11.00 -27.58 -23.23
CA SER A 14 10.00 -26.65 -23.74
C SER A 14 8.87 -26.38 -22.70
N LEU A 15 8.50 -27.38 -21.91
CA LEU A 15 7.47 -27.25 -20.87
C LEU A 15 7.92 -26.36 -19.71
N TYR A 16 9.22 -26.25 -19.41
CA TYR A 16 9.76 -25.37 -18.36
C TYR A 16 10.07 -23.96 -18.84
N THR A 17 10.26 -23.73 -20.15
CA THR A 17 10.58 -22.40 -20.67
C THR A 17 9.33 -21.51 -20.85
N PHE A 18 8.16 -22.06 -21.07
CA PHE A 18 6.91 -21.31 -21.23
C PHE A 18 6.49 -20.54 -19.98
N PRO A 19 6.44 -21.14 -18.79
CA PRO A 19 6.05 -20.41 -17.57
C PRO A 19 7.06 -19.33 -17.18
N ILE A 20 8.37 -19.54 -17.46
CA ILE A 20 9.40 -18.53 -17.16
C ILE A 20 9.26 -17.30 -18.07
N GLN A 21 8.99 -17.46 -19.36
CA GLN A 21 8.78 -16.35 -20.27
C GLN A 21 7.49 -15.58 -19.98
N ALA A 22 6.43 -16.27 -19.59
CA ALA A 22 5.16 -15.67 -19.20
C ALA A 22 5.32 -14.84 -17.92
N GLN A 23 5.99 -15.37 -16.89
CA GLN A 23 6.28 -14.65 -15.65
C GLN A 23 7.13 -13.41 -15.90
N GLN A 24 8.22 -13.52 -16.67
CA GLN A 24 9.06 -12.37 -17.05
C GLN A 24 8.28 -11.27 -17.75
N LYS A 25 7.27 -11.64 -18.54
CA LYS A 25 6.42 -10.68 -19.22
C LYS A 25 5.47 -9.98 -18.27
N LEU A 26 4.81 -10.72 -17.37
CA LEU A 26 3.94 -10.13 -16.36
C LEU A 26 4.72 -9.18 -15.45
N ASP A 27 5.94 -9.57 -15.04
CA ASP A 27 6.83 -8.71 -14.26
C ASP A 27 7.23 -7.42 -15.00
N SER A 28 7.30 -7.47 -16.34
CA SER A 28 7.55 -6.27 -17.15
C SER A 28 6.34 -5.36 -17.29
N LEU A 29 5.11 -5.92 -17.29
CA LEU A 29 3.87 -5.16 -17.41
C LEU A 29 3.40 -4.60 -16.04
N PHE A 30 3.51 -5.41 -15.00
CA PHE A 30 3.14 -5.10 -13.62
C PHE A 30 4.26 -5.55 -12.67
N PRO A 31 5.35 -4.77 -12.53
CA PRO A 31 6.42 -5.08 -11.58
C PRO A 31 5.92 -5.28 -10.16
N VAL A 32 4.93 -4.50 -9.75
CA VAL A 32 4.25 -4.61 -8.45
C VAL A 32 2.82 -5.11 -8.66
N ARG A 33 2.50 -6.23 -8.03
CA ARG A 33 1.17 -6.82 -7.94
C ARG A 33 0.88 -7.05 -6.47
N ALA A 34 0.23 -6.06 -5.84
CA ALA A 34 0.19 -5.99 -4.40
C ALA A 34 -1.21 -6.13 -3.80
N LEU A 35 -1.25 -6.57 -2.56
CA LEU A 35 -2.40 -6.48 -1.66
C LEU A 35 -2.01 -5.66 -0.43
N CYS A 36 -2.79 -4.63 -0.09
CA CYS A 36 -2.69 -3.91 1.17
C CYS A 36 -3.86 -4.31 2.07
N ILE A 37 -3.56 -4.89 3.23
CA ILE A 37 -4.56 -5.41 4.17
C ILE A 37 -4.07 -5.25 5.62
N ALA A 38 -4.99 -5.20 6.58
CA ALA A 38 -4.60 -5.25 7.99
C ALA A 38 -3.82 -6.54 8.31
N ALA A 39 -2.79 -6.45 9.13
CA ALA A 39 -2.16 -7.63 9.68
C ALA A 39 -3.19 -8.44 10.48
N PRO A 40 -3.18 -9.79 10.37
CA PRO A 40 -4.10 -10.61 11.14
C PRO A 40 -3.87 -10.42 12.65
N LYS A 41 -4.88 -10.72 13.44
CA LYS A 41 -4.69 -10.90 14.88
C LYS A 41 -3.96 -12.21 15.16
N PRO A 42 -3.35 -12.41 16.35
CA PRO A 42 -2.62 -13.64 16.67
C PRO A 42 -3.39 -14.92 16.35
N ALA A 43 -4.68 -14.97 16.66
CA ALA A 43 -5.53 -16.14 16.39
C ALA A 43 -5.79 -16.41 14.90
N GLY A 44 -5.65 -15.40 14.04
CA GLY A 44 -5.87 -15.49 12.59
C GLY A 44 -4.61 -15.81 11.78
N VAL A 45 -3.44 -15.89 12.41
CA VAL A 45 -2.15 -16.01 11.70
C VAL A 45 -2.08 -17.28 10.84
N ASP A 46 -2.46 -18.43 11.38
CA ASP A 46 -2.36 -19.70 10.64
C ASP A 46 -3.32 -19.73 9.43
N GLU A 47 -4.50 -19.13 9.54
CA GLU A 47 -5.42 -18.96 8.42
C GLU A 47 -4.87 -17.98 7.38
N PHE A 48 -4.25 -16.89 7.82
CA PHE A 48 -3.62 -15.93 6.91
C PHE A 48 -2.41 -16.53 6.16
N VAL A 49 -1.63 -17.38 6.82
CA VAL A 49 -0.57 -18.20 6.19
C VAL A 49 -1.17 -19.11 5.10
N LYS A 50 -2.30 -19.75 5.37
CA LYS A 50 -3.01 -20.54 4.37
C LYS A 50 -3.44 -19.66 3.17
N PHE A 51 -3.98 -18.47 3.42
CA PHE A 51 -4.36 -17.51 2.38
C PHE A 51 -3.16 -17.09 1.52
N ILE A 52 -1.99 -16.84 2.12
CA ILE A 52 -0.75 -16.56 1.37
C ILE A 52 -0.42 -17.71 0.43
N ASN A 53 -0.42 -18.95 0.92
CA ASN A 53 -0.01 -20.13 0.17
C ASN A 53 -1.00 -20.52 -0.93
N GLU A 54 -2.30 -20.50 -0.62
CA GLU A 54 -3.33 -21.07 -1.49
C GLU A 54 -4.00 -20.03 -2.40
N GLU A 55 -3.94 -18.74 -2.03
CA GLU A 55 -4.67 -17.70 -2.76
C GLU A 55 -3.77 -16.60 -3.33
N LEU A 56 -2.85 -16.05 -2.54
CA LEU A 56 -1.97 -14.99 -3.03
C LEU A 56 -0.93 -15.51 -4.02
N ALA A 57 -0.24 -16.59 -3.68
CA ALA A 57 0.80 -17.17 -4.52
C ALA A 57 0.29 -17.64 -5.88
N PRO A 58 -0.82 -18.41 -6.01
CA PRO A 58 -1.37 -18.80 -7.31
C PRO A 58 -1.83 -17.62 -8.16
N ARG A 59 -2.25 -16.51 -7.52
CA ARG A 59 -2.61 -15.26 -8.23
C ARG A 59 -1.43 -14.39 -8.59
N LYS A 60 -0.20 -14.86 -8.32
CA LYS A 60 1.05 -14.15 -8.63
C LYS A 60 1.16 -12.77 -7.96
N VAL A 61 0.52 -12.61 -6.81
CA VAL A 61 0.81 -11.51 -5.90
C VAL A 61 2.28 -11.58 -5.52
N ASN A 62 3.01 -10.48 -5.65
CA ASN A 62 4.44 -10.45 -5.32
C ASN A 62 4.79 -9.47 -4.20
N THR A 63 3.80 -8.69 -3.75
CA THR A 63 3.99 -7.71 -2.68
C THR A 63 2.77 -7.72 -1.76
N LEU A 64 3.01 -7.79 -0.47
CA LEU A 64 1.99 -7.75 0.58
C LEU A 64 2.30 -6.60 1.53
N VAL A 65 1.49 -5.54 1.46
CA VAL A 65 1.54 -4.44 2.43
C VAL A 65 0.67 -4.82 3.62
N LEU A 66 1.27 -5.03 4.78
CA LEU A 66 0.56 -5.34 6.02
C LEU A 66 0.44 -4.10 6.89
N ARG A 67 -0.80 -3.61 7.09
CA ARG A 67 -1.10 -2.53 8.02
C ARG A 67 -1.02 -3.06 9.44
N VAL A 68 0.10 -2.81 10.10
CA VAL A 68 0.40 -3.33 11.45
C VAL A 68 0.00 -2.33 12.51
N ASP A 69 0.34 -1.04 12.33
CA ASP A 69 0.19 0.01 13.33
C ASP A 69 0.76 -0.46 14.69
N TYR A 70 -0.09 -0.66 15.70
CA TYR A 70 0.31 -1.11 17.04
C TYR A 70 0.01 -2.60 17.31
N ASN A 71 -0.41 -3.35 16.29
CA ASN A 71 -0.67 -4.79 16.36
C ASN A 71 0.61 -5.63 16.28
N TYR A 72 1.65 -5.22 17.00
CA TYR A 72 2.88 -5.98 17.22
C TYR A 72 3.37 -5.75 18.65
N GLN A 73 4.03 -6.77 19.24
CA GLN A 73 4.56 -6.71 20.59
C GLN A 73 5.91 -5.96 20.62
N PHE A 74 5.89 -4.66 20.25
CA PHE A 74 7.10 -3.82 20.24
C PHE A 74 7.88 -3.92 21.56
N GLU A 75 9.16 -4.24 21.46
CA GLU A 75 10.08 -4.26 22.61
C GLU A 75 10.61 -2.86 22.92
N SER A 76 10.80 -2.03 21.88
CA SER A 76 11.27 -0.65 22.00
C SER A 76 10.30 0.23 22.79
N HIS A 77 8.97 0.09 22.52
CA HIS A 77 7.91 0.89 23.13
C HIS A 77 6.71 0.01 23.51
N PRO A 78 6.84 -0.79 24.59
CA PRO A 78 5.78 -1.71 25.03
C PRO A 78 4.45 -1.02 25.36
N GLU A 79 4.48 0.24 25.78
CA GLU A 79 3.31 1.06 26.13
C GLU A 79 2.45 1.43 24.91
N LEU A 80 3.00 1.29 23.69
CA LEU A 80 2.28 1.56 22.46
C LEU A 80 1.59 0.34 21.86
N ARG A 81 1.79 -0.87 22.41
CA ARG A 81 1.18 -2.11 21.91
C ARG A 81 -0.34 -2.09 22.01
N ASP A 82 -1.01 -2.69 21.06
CA ASP A 82 -2.40 -3.10 21.26
C ASP A 82 -2.50 -4.19 22.33
N SER A 83 -3.66 -4.30 22.96
CA SER A 83 -3.90 -5.30 24.02
C SER A 83 -3.76 -6.74 23.54
N VAL A 84 -4.04 -6.96 22.24
CA VAL A 84 -3.83 -8.23 21.53
C VAL A 84 -2.97 -7.90 20.31
N ALA A 85 -1.72 -8.31 20.33
CA ALA A 85 -0.73 -7.96 19.32
C ALA A 85 0.13 -9.17 18.95
N LEU A 86 0.59 -9.20 17.70
CA LEU A 86 1.44 -10.27 17.13
C LEU A 86 2.75 -10.38 17.88
N SER A 87 3.12 -11.60 18.23
CA SER A 87 4.46 -11.95 18.70
C SER A 87 5.46 -12.03 17.55
N LYS A 88 6.75 -12.03 17.87
CA LYS A 88 7.84 -12.23 16.90
C LYS A 88 7.73 -13.56 16.17
N GLU A 89 7.29 -14.62 16.86
CA GLU A 89 7.08 -15.95 16.30
C GLU A 89 5.94 -15.98 15.27
N GLU A 90 4.85 -15.27 15.54
CA GLU A 90 3.72 -15.15 14.63
C GLU A 90 4.08 -14.35 13.38
N VAL A 91 4.81 -13.23 13.53
CA VAL A 91 5.36 -12.49 12.39
C VAL A 91 6.28 -13.38 11.56
N LYS A 92 7.13 -14.18 12.19
CA LYS A 92 8.03 -15.10 11.47
C LYS A 92 7.29 -16.15 10.64
N LYS A 93 6.10 -16.63 11.08
CA LYS A 93 5.26 -17.50 10.25
C LYS A 93 4.82 -16.81 8.97
N LEU A 94 4.36 -15.54 9.05
CA LEU A 94 3.94 -14.74 7.89
C LEU A 94 5.11 -14.51 6.93
N VAL A 95 6.28 -14.12 7.45
CA VAL A 95 7.50 -13.89 6.68
C VAL A 95 7.93 -15.16 5.94
N ASN A 96 7.97 -16.30 6.62
CA ASN A 96 8.38 -17.57 6.02
C ASN A 96 7.40 -18.00 4.91
N ALA A 97 6.09 -17.91 5.15
CA ALA A 97 5.08 -18.24 4.15
C ALA A 97 5.25 -17.37 2.89
N SER A 98 5.42 -16.07 3.06
CA SER A 98 5.60 -15.13 1.96
C SER A 98 6.90 -15.38 1.18
N LYS A 99 8.02 -15.60 1.87
CA LYS A 99 9.32 -15.89 1.25
C LYS A 99 9.30 -17.17 0.41
N ASN A 100 8.59 -18.21 0.85
CA ASN A 100 8.45 -19.47 0.10
C ASN A 100 7.84 -19.27 -1.29
N HIS A 101 7.13 -18.16 -1.49
CA HIS A 101 6.48 -17.81 -2.76
C HIS A 101 7.04 -16.54 -3.42
N ASN A 102 8.19 -16.04 -2.96
CA ASN A 102 8.79 -14.79 -3.42
C ASN A 102 7.82 -13.59 -3.28
N ILE A 103 6.98 -13.60 -2.26
CA ILE A 103 6.12 -12.48 -1.89
C ILE A 103 6.87 -11.61 -0.89
N ARG A 104 7.12 -10.38 -1.25
CA ARG A 104 7.74 -9.37 -0.42
C ARG A 104 6.71 -8.82 0.58
N ILE A 105 7.05 -8.74 1.87
CA ILE A 105 6.20 -8.06 2.86
C ILE A 105 6.73 -6.65 3.10
N ILE A 106 5.82 -5.68 3.12
CA ILE A 106 6.07 -4.28 3.48
C ILE A 106 5.19 -3.95 4.68
N PRO A 107 5.73 -3.83 5.88
CA PRO A 107 4.94 -3.40 7.04
C PRO A 107 4.56 -1.93 6.93
N GLN A 108 3.36 -1.60 7.42
CA GLN A 108 2.84 -0.23 7.50
C GLN A 108 2.55 0.13 8.95
N ILE A 109 3.02 1.32 9.34
CA ILE A 109 2.55 2.07 10.50
C ILE A 109 2.15 3.46 9.99
N ASN A 110 0.96 3.94 10.36
CA ASN A 110 0.54 5.27 9.98
C ASN A 110 1.37 6.32 10.72
N LEU A 111 2.20 7.05 9.99
CA LEU A 111 2.99 8.17 10.47
C LEU A 111 2.35 9.49 10.05
N LEU A 112 2.60 10.54 10.81
CA LEU A 112 2.06 11.89 10.68
C LEU A 112 0.55 11.93 10.86
N GLY A 113 -0.24 11.54 9.86
CA GLY A 113 -1.70 11.45 9.92
C GLY A 113 -2.22 10.20 10.63
N HIS A 114 -3.54 10.03 10.65
CA HIS A 114 -4.22 8.87 11.23
C HIS A 114 -3.84 8.55 12.70
N GLN A 115 -3.48 9.58 13.47
CA GLN A 115 -3.25 9.43 14.91
C GLN A 115 -4.55 9.45 15.74
N SER A 116 -5.67 9.54 15.05
CA SER A 116 -7.02 9.27 15.55
C SER A 116 -7.88 8.66 14.45
N TRP A 117 -9.01 8.09 14.84
CA TRP A 117 -10.05 7.63 13.94
C TRP A 117 -11.41 7.79 14.59
N ALA A 118 -12.34 8.42 13.91
CA ALA A 118 -13.67 8.74 14.41
C ALA A 118 -13.58 9.52 15.76
N ASN A 119 -13.99 8.91 16.85
CA ASN A 119 -13.92 9.50 18.21
C ASN A 119 -12.77 8.91 19.05
N THR A 120 -11.86 8.14 18.44
CA THR A 120 -10.82 7.40 19.17
C THR A 120 -9.43 7.93 18.80
N THR A 121 -8.64 8.33 19.79
CA THR A 121 -7.21 8.63 19.62
C THR A 121 -6.39 7.34 19.58
N ARG A 122 -5.45 7.25 18.63
CA ARG A 122 -4.53 6.11 18.50
C ARG A 122 -3.46 6.11 19.60
N ASN A 123 -2.75 4.99 19.70
CA ASN A 123 -1.84 4.72 20.82
C ASN A 123 -0.75 5.80 20.98
N LEU A 124 -0.14 6.29 19.89
CA LEU A 124 0.90 7.32 19.98
C LEU A 124 0.42 8.57 20.71
N LEU A 125 -0.65 9.21 20.25
CA LEU A 125 -1.17 10.43 20.89
C LEU A 125 -1.91 10.17 22.21
N ARG A 126 -2.32 8.93 22.47
CA ARG A 126 -2.89 8.55 23.77
C ARG A 126 -1.81 8.45 24.83
N VAL A 127 -0.62 7.93 24.48
CA VAL A 127 0.52 7.76 25.40
C VAL A 127 1.36 9.03 25.47
N TYR A 128 1.54 9.71 24.34
CA TYR A 128 2.34 10.94 24.20
C TYR A 128 1.47 12.09 23.67
N PRO A 129 0.53 12.61 24.46
CA PRO A 129 -0.40 13.68 24.02
C PRO A 129 0.33 14.99 23.67
N GLU A 130 1.56 15.20 24.15
CA GLU A 130 2.42 16.33 23.79
C GLU A 130 2.84 16.35 22.32
N PHE A 131 2.75 15.21 21.63
CA PHE A 131 3.03 15.13 20.19
C PHE A 131 1.88 15.62 19.32
N ASP A 132 0.67 15.77 19.86
CA ASP A 132 -0.50 16.22 19.12
C ASP A 132 -0.27 17.60 18.48
N GLU A 133 -0.42 17.70 17.15
CA GLU A 133 -0.32 18.97 16.41
C GLU A 133 -1.44 19.94 16.83
N THR A 134 -2.61 19.40 17.22
CA THR A 134 -3.82 20.16 17.52
C THR A 134 -4.46 19.75 18.85
N PRO A 135 -3.77 19.90 20.00
CA PRO A 135 -4.31 19.47 21.29
C PRO A 135 -5.57 20.25 21.72
N HIS A 136 -5.81 21.40 21.11
CA HIS A 136 -6.99 22.22 21.33
C HIS A 136 -8.24 21.71 20.57
N VAL A 137 -8.05 20.87 19.56
CA VAL A 137 -9.13 20.22 18.81
C VAL A 137 -9.49 18.92 19.55
N LYS A 138 -10.68 18.91 20.15
CA LYS A 138 -11.15 17.74 20.89
C LYS A 138 -11.88 16.78 19.97
N MET A 139 -11.66 15.49 20.18
CA MET A 139 -12.42 14.45 19.47
C MET A 139 -13.89 14.53 19.89
N PRO A 140 -14.84 14.29 18.95
CA PRO A 140 -16.27 14.31 19.27
C PRO A 140 -16.62 13.15 20.22
N GLU A 141 -17.58 13.36 21.13
CA GLU A 141 -18.08 12.28 21.98
C GLU A 141 -18.79 11.20 21.17
N LYS A 142 -19.49 11.61 20.12
CA LYS A 142 -20.16 10.73 19.17
C LYS A 142 -19.69 11.05 17.77
N TYR A 143 -19.25 10.02 17.07
CA TYR A 143 -18.88 10.15 15.65
C TYR A 143 -20.14 10.21 14.81
N GLU A 144 -20.22 11.21 13.93
CA GLU A 144 -21.27 11.37 12.94
C GLU A 144 -20.65 11.54 11.54
N TRP A 145 -21.22 10.88 10.57
CA TRP A 145 -20.80 10.99 9.17
C TRP A 145 -21.90 11.69 8.36
N PRO A 146 -21.59 12.61 7.45
CA PRO A 146 -20.25 13.11 7.13
C PRO A 146 -19.66 14.02 8.22
N ASN A 147 -18.35 13.92 8.44
CA ASN A 147 -17.61 14.79 9.33
C ASN A 147 -16.90 15.87 8.48
N GLU A 148 -17.52 17.05 8.40
CA GLU A 148 -17.06 18.14 7.53
C GLU A 148 -15.71 18.74 7.97
N ASP A 149 -15.36 18.58 9.24
CA ASP A 149 -14.14 19.17 9.81
C ASP A 149 -12.91 18.26 9.68
N GLY A 150 -13.05 17.03 9.18
CA GLY A 150 -11.96 16.05 9.10
C GLY A 150 -11.39 15.68 10.48
N LEU A 151 -12.13 15.90 11.55
CA LEU A 151 -11.70 15.75 12.95
C LEU A 151 -11.30 14.32 13.32
N TYR A 152 -11.72 13.34 12.57
CA TYR A 152 -11.41 11.94 12.86
C TYR A 152 -9.94 11.56 12.59
N CYS A 153 -9.15 12.44 11.99
CA CYS A 153 -7.80 12.15 11.53
C CYS A 153 -6.78 13.17 12.03
N LYS A 154 -6.37 13.06 13.30
CA LYS A 154 -5.33 13.92 13.90
C LYS A 154 -3.95 13.57 13.38
N SER A 155 -3.02 14.51 13.51
CA SER A 155 -1.62 14.35 13.19
C SER A 155 -0.74 14.60 14.41
N TYR A 156 0.45 13.96 14.43
CA TYR A 156 1.48 14.42 15.34
C TYR A 156 2.20 15.66 14.78
N CYS A 157 2.81 16.47 15.63
CA CYS A 157 3.63 17.60 15.23
C CYS A 157 4.97 17.12 14.65
N PRO A 158 5.24 17.32 13.32
CA PRO A 158 6.47 16.84 12.69
C PRO A 158 7.73 17.56 13.18
N LEU A 159 7.56 18.67 13.90
CA LEU A 159 8.66 19.45 14.47
C LEU A 159 8.81 19.22 16.00
N HIS A 160 8.09 18.26 16.57
CA HIS A 160 8.33 17.91 17.97
C HIS A 160 9.71 17.24 18.10
N PRO A 161 10.58 17.69 19.01
CA PRO A 161 11.97 17.22 19.10
C PRO A 161 12.08 15.73 19.38
N GLU A 162 11.14 15.12 20.09
CA GLU A 162 11.19 13.73 20.56
C GLU A 162 10.34 12.76 19.73
N VAL A 163 9.44 13.24 18.86
CA VAL A 163 8.52 12.35 18.13
C VAL A 163 9.25 11.34 17.25
N HIS A 164 10.37 11.75 16.64
CA HIS A 164 11.13 10.88 15.74
C HIS A 164 11.94 9.83 16.48
N ASP A 165 12.33 10.06 17.73
CA ASP A 165 12.99 9.05 18.54
C ASP A 165 12.05 7.86 18.79
N ILE A 166 10.77 8.15 19.03
CA ILE A 166 9.74 7.13 19.25
C ILE A 166 9.36 6.44 17.94
N VAL A 167 8.93 7.20 16.91
CA VAL A 167 8.40 6.60 15.70
C VAL A 167 9.47 5.84 14.91
N PHE A 168 10.73 6.30 14.92
CA PHE A 168 11.82 5.58 14.24
C PHE A 168 12.23 4.30 14.97
N ALA A 169 12.14 4.25 16.29
CA ALA A 169 12.33 3.00 17.03
C ALA A 169 11.29 1.95 16.61
N LEU A 170 10.00 2.33 16.47
CA LEU A 170 8.97 1.44 15.96
C LEU A 170 9.22 1.02 14.51
N VAL A 171 9.63 1.95 13.65
CA VAL A 171 9.93 1.68 12.23
C VAL A 171 11.09 0.71 12.08
N ASP A 172 12.16 0.91 12.85
CA ASP A 172 13.34 0.03 12.80
C ASP A 172 12.98 -1.38 13.27
N GLU A 173 12.28 -1.51 14.40
CA GLU A 173 11.89 -2.81 14.95
C GLU A 173 10.94 -3.57 14.03
N ILE A 174 9.91 -2.89 13.48
CA ILE A 174 8.94 -3.55 12.61
C ILE A 174 9.55 -3.97 11.27
N THR A 175 10.42 -3.14 10.68
CA THR A 175 11.10 -3.49 9.43
C THR A 175 12.13 -4.59 9.62
N GLU A 176 12.76 -4.70 10.78
CA GLU A 176 13.67 -5.78 11.11
C GLU A 176 12.93 -7.11 11.28
N VAL A 177 11.86 -7.13 12.09
CA VAL A 177 11.12 -8.38 12.37
C VAL A 177 10.42 -8.94 11.14
N PHE A 178 9.97 -8.08 10.22
CA PHE A 178 9.40 -8.49 8.93
C PHE A 178 10.47 -8.76 7.86
N GLU A 179 11.76 -8.58 8.18
CA GLU A 179 12.87 -8.69 7.24
C GLU A 179 12.63 -7.88 5.95
N ALA A 180 12.06 -6.67 6.11
CA ALA A 180 11.53 -5.87 5.03
C ALA A 180 12.61 -4.97 4.40
N ASP A 181 12.56 -4.84 3.07
CA ASP A 181 13.37 -3.93 2.26
C ASP A 181 12.66 -2.60 1.97
N ALA A 182 11.41 -2.46 2.45
CA ALA A 182 10.63 -1.24 2.37
C ALA A 182 9.72 -1.09 3.58
N PHE A 183 9.24 0.12 3.78
CA PHE A 183 8.28 0.48 4.80
C PHE A 183 7.21 1.41 4.21
N HIS A 184 5.94 1.18 4.54
CA HIS A 184 4.84 2.06 4.17
C HIS A 184 4.47 2.95 5.35
N ALA A 185 4.67 4.27 5.19
CA ALA A 185 4.46 5.22 6.28
C ALA A 185 3.02 5.74 6.41
N GLY A 186 2.07 5.27 5.56
CA GLY A 186 0.75 5.88 5.48
C GLY A 186 0.84 7.29 4.92
N MET A 187 0.71 8.30 5.78
CA MET A 187 0.78 9.73 5.46
C MET A 187 -0.39 10.26 4.61
N ASP A 188 -1.47 9.49 4.53
CA ASP A 188 -2.75 9.89 3.94
C ASP A 188 -3.55 10.78 4.89
N GLU A 189 -4.51 11.50 4.32
CA GLU A 189 -5.51 12.28 5.03
C GLU A 189 -4.93 13.21 6.13
N VAL A 190 -3.74 13.76 5.90
CA VAL A 190 -3.10 14.74 6.78
C VAL A 190 -3.82 16.09 6.66
N PHE A 191 -4.92 16.23 7.41
CA PHE A 191 -5.73 17.45 7.42
C PHE A 191 -5.15 18.51 8.35
N TYR A 192 -4.61 18.09 9.49
CA TYR A 192 -4.01 18.95 10.51
C TYR A 192 -2.49 18.93 10.37
N ILE A 193 -1.94 20.02 9.85
CA ILE A 193 -0.50 20.27 9.77
C ILE A 193 -0.27 21.77 9.67
N GLY A 194 0.74 22.30 10.36
CA GLY A 194 1.04 23.72 10.36
C GLY A 194 -0.07 24.54 11.03
N ASP A 195 -0.59 24.06 12.15
CA ASP A 195 -1.64 24.74 12.91
C ASP A 195 -1.11 26.02 13.58
N ASP A 196 -1.90 27.10 13.53
CA ASP A 196 -1.52 28.41 14.08
C ASP A 196 -1.37 28.42 15.61
N LYS A 197 -1.91 27.42 16.31
CA LYS A 197 -1.77 27.24 17.76
C LYS A 197 -0.65 26.29 18.13
N CYS A 198 -0.08 25.54 17.16
CA CYS A 198 1.09 24.72 17.39
C CYS A 198 2.33 25.62 17.59
N PRO A 199 3.02 25.60 18.72
CA PRO A 199 4.14 26.50 18.99
C PRO A 199 5.34 26.26 18.06
N ARG A 200 5.41 25.11 17.39
CA ARG A 200 6.53 24.69 16.51
C ARG A 200 6.19 24.90 15.05
N CYS A 201 4.93 24.63 14.65
CA CYS A 201 4.50 24.64 13.25
C CYS A 201 3.86 25.97 12.82
N LYS A 202 3.47 26.84 13.77
CA LYS A 202 2.85 28.15 13.51
C LYS A 202 3.61 28.96 12.46
N GLY A 203 2.89 29.41 11.43
CA GLY A 203 3.45 30.22 10.36
C GLY A 203 4.38 29.48 9.38
N ARG A 204 4.53 28.18 9.51
CA ARG A 204 5.29 27.35 8.58
C ARG A 204 4.45 26.98 7.36
N ASP A 205 5.10 26.86 6.21
CA ASP A 205 4.44 26.35 5.02
C ASP A 205 4.08 24.88 5.16
N LYS A 206 2.83 24.51 4.88
CA LYS A 206 2.31 23.16 5.08
C LYS A 206 2.94 22.16 4.11
N ALA A 207 3.27 22.58 2.89
CA ALA A 207 3.96 21.71 1.93
C ALA A 207 5.41 21.45 2.35
N GLU A 208 6.11 22.47 2.88
CA GLU A 208 7.46 22.30 3.43
C GLU A 208 7.46 21.37 4.64
N LEU A 209 6.47 21.50 5.55
CA LEU A 209 6.33 20.60 6.70
C LEU A 209 6.10 19.15 6.25
N PHE A 210 5.18 18.93 5.32
CA PHE A 210 4.87 17.60 4.79
C PHE A 210 6.08 16.99 4.06
N ALA A 211 6.71 17.75 3.15
CA ALA A 211 7.89 17.30 2.42
C ALA A 211 9.09 17.07 3.35
N GLY A 212 9.25 17.88 4.38
CA GLY A 212 10.27 17.71 5.41
C GLY A 212 10.11 16.40 6.16
N GLU A 213 8.87 16.04 6.51
CA GLU A 213 8.56 14.77 7.19
C GLU A 213 8.83 13.57 6.28
N VAL A 214 8.32 13.59 5.03
CA VAL A 214 8.62 12.54 4.03
C VAL A 214 10.13 12.36 3.86
N THR A 215 10.88 13.45 3.74
CA THR A 215 12.32 13.43 3.55
C THR A 215 13.05 12.85 4.76
N LYS A 216 12.59 13.17 5.96
CA LYS A 216 13.18 12.69 7.22
C LYS A 216 12.99 11.18 7.37
N ILE A 217 11.77 10.68 7.13
CA ILE A 217 11.45 9.24 7.18
C ILE A 217 12.25 8.50 6.09
N ARG A 218 12.24 9.01 4.85
CA ARG A 218 13.00 8.43 3.74
C ARG A 218 14.50 8.32 4.05
N ASN A 219 15.11 9.38 4.59
CA ASN A 219 16.53 9.40 4.90
C ASN A 219 16.87 8.44 6.05
N HIS A 220 15.96 8.26 7.02
CA HIS A 220 16.11 7.26 8.07
C HIS A 220 16.13 5.85 7.49
N LEU A 221 15.15 5.48 6.68
CA LEU A 221 15.03 4.18 6.03
C LEU A 221 16.22 3.87 5.10
N ALA A 222 16.70 4.87 4.37
CA ALA A 222 17.82 4.74 3.43
C ALA A 222 19.13 4.34 4.10
N ARG A 223 19.33 4.60 5.40
CA ARG A 223 20.51 4.15 6.17
C ARG A 223 20.65 2.62 6.17
N ASN A 224 19.50 1.92 6.07
CA ASN A 224 19.40 0.47 6.03
C ASN A 224 18.97 -0.05 4.65
N ASN A 225 19.14 0.75 3.57
CA ASN A 225 18.75 0.42 2.20
C ASN A 225 17.26 0.04 2.06
N ARG A 226 16.37 0.65 2.86
CA ARG A 226 14.93 0.42 2.82
C ARG A 226 14.24 1.54 2.04
N GLN A 227 13.26 1.19 1.21
CA GLN A 227 12.47 2.12 0.41
C GLN A 227 11.28 2.66 1.22
N LEU A 228 10.96 3.93 1.04
CA LEU A 228 9.75 4.55 1.59
C LEU A 228 8.58 4.44 0.60
N TRP A 229 7.41 4.00 1.10
CA TRP A 229 6.12 4.02 0.42
C TRP A 229 5.16 4.94 1.19
N ILE A 230 4.36 5.74 0.48
CA ILE A 230 3.34 6.63 1.07
C ILE A 230 2.09 6.67 0.19
N TRP A 231 0.95 7.00 0.77
CA TRP A 231 -0.25 7.35 0.02
C TRP A 231 -0.10 8.70 -0.69
N GLY A 232 -0.73 8.83 -1.87
CA GLY A 232 -0.50 9.95 -2.80
C GLY A 232 -1.40 11.16 -2.61
N ASP A 233 -2.52 11.03 -1.92
CA ASP A 233 -3.61 12.00 -1.84
C ASP A 233 -3.16 13.42 -1.41
N ARG A 234 -2.24 13.54 -0.45
CA ARG A 234 -1.72 14.85 0.00
C ARG A 234 -0.82 15.56 -1.02
N LEU A 235 -0.44 14.87 -2.10
CA LEU A 235 0.37 15.42 -3.21
C LEU A 235 -0.47 15.84 -4.42
N ILE A 236 -1.80 15.70 -4.37
CA ILE A 236 -2.75 16.06 -5.43
C ILE A 236 -3.50 17.32 -5.00
N ASP A 237 -3.59 18.32 -5.87
CA ASP A 237 -4.41 19.53 -5.63
C ASP A 237 -5.90 19.19 -5.83
N GLY A 238 -6.61 19.01 -4.75
CA GLY A 238 -8.04 18.67 -4.77
C GLY A 238 -8.92 19.77 -5.36
N ARG A 239 -8.52 21.05 -5.26
CA ARG A 239 -9.27 22.18 -5.81
C ARG A 239 -9.16 22.25 -7.33
N THR A 240 -7.96 22.05 -7.87
CA THR A 240 -7.72 22.07 -9.33
C THR A 240 -8.28 20.85 -10.02
N THR A 241 -8.15 19.66 -9.42
CA THR A 241 -8.60 18.41 -10.02
C THR A 241 -10.09 18.14 -9.85
N GLY A 242 -10.75 18.77 -8.87
CA GLY A 242 -12.11 18.45 -8.49
C GLY A 242 -12.27 17.08 -7.81
N ILE A 243 -11.15 16.45 -7.45
CA ILE A 243 -11.13 15.25 -6.61
C ILE A 243 -11.57 15.61 -5.20
N GLY A 244 -12.35 14.77 -4.56
CA GLY A 244 -12.94 15.02 -3.25
C GLY A 244 -11.90 15.26 -2.14
N PHE A 245 -12.38 15.79 -1.02
CA PHE A 245 -11.59 16.18 0.15
C PHE A 245 -10.68 15.06 0.69
N TRP A 246 -11.11 13.80 0.58
CA TRP A 246 -10.35 12.64 1.02
C TRP A 246 -9.17 12.33 0.10
N GLU A 247 -9.43 12.27 -1.20
CA GLU A 247 -8.49 11.83 -2.23
C GLU A 247 -7.58 12.94 -2.77
N GLY A 248 -7.70 14.17 -2.24
CA GLY A 248 -6.90 15.32 -2.66
C GLY A 248 -6.66 16.33 -1.53
N SER A 249 -5.57 17.08 -1.63
CA SER A 249 -5.20 18.13 -0.67
C SER A 249 -6.04 19.39 -0.87
N TYR A 250 -6.64 19.88 0.21
CA TYR A 250 -7.30 21.18 0.29
C TYR A 250 -6.58 22.15 1.24
N ASN A 251 -5.51 21.68 1.89
CA ASN A 251 -4.70 22.45 2.84
C ASN A 251 -3.33 22.88 2.31
N ASN A 252 -3.12 22.85 0.97
CA ASN A 252 -1.93 23.26 0.24
C ASN A 252 -0.70 22.32 0.41
N THR A 253 -0.83 21.13 0.97
CA THR A 253 0.27 20.17 1.03
C THR A 253 0.66 19.64 -0.35
N HIS A 254 -0.21 19.71 -1.37
CA HIS A 254 0.03 19.21 -2.72
C HIS A 254 1.32 19.73 -3.37
N ARG A 255 1.77 20.95 -3.02
CA ARG A 255 3.03 21.51 -3.50
C ARG A 255 4.26 20.72 -3.07
N ALA A 256 4.14 19.88 -2.04
CA ALA A 256 5.20 18.98 -1.58
C ALA A 256 5.64 17.98 -2.66
N ILE A 257 4.83 17.73 -3.69
CA ILE A 257 5.17 16.84 -4.81
C ILE A 257 6.49 17.23 -5.50
N ASP A 258 6.82 18.52 -5.51
CA ASP A 258 8.05 19.02 -6.09
C ASP A 258 9.25 19.04 -5.11
N MET A 259 8.99 18.77 -3.82
CA MET A 259 9.98 18.91 -2.74
C MET A 259 10.46 17.56 -2.20
N ILE A 260 9.66 16.48 -2.36
CA ILE A 260 10.00 15.16 -1.84
C ILE A 260 11.06 14.43 -2.67
N PRO A 261 11.84 13.49 -2.08
CA PRO A 261 12.78 12.64 -2.80
C PRO A 261 12.09 11.78 -3.88
N ARG A 262 12.77 11.60 -5.03
CA ARG A 262 12.18 10.94 -6.22
C ARG A 262 12.14 9.41 -6.14
N ASP A 263 12.82 8.81 -5.20
CA ASP A 263 12.84 7.37 -4.96
C ASP A 263 11.73 6.86 -4.02
N VAL A 264 10.87 7.77 -3.55
CA VAL A 264 9.65 7.42 -2.81
C VAL A 264 8.64 6.74 -3.73
N MET A 265 8.03 5.64 -3.28
CA MET A 265 6.93 4.98 -3.97
C MET A 265 5.61 5.65 -3.58
N ILE A 266 4.85 6.09 -4.57
CA ILE A 266 3.53 6.68 -4.37
C ILE A 266 2.45 5.62 -4.59
N CYS A 267 1.60 5.44 -3.59
CA CYS A 267 0.40 4.61 -3.65
C CYS A 267 -0.80 5.52 -3.93
N ASP A 268 -1.21 5.59 -5.18
CA ASP A 268 -2.23 6.49 -5.71
C ASP A 268 -3.60 5.84 -5.63
N TRP A 269 -4.41 6.22 -4.64
CA TRP A 269 -5.68 5.57 -4.35
C TRP A 269 -6.88 6.37 -4.80
N HIS A 270 -7.76 5.73 -5.59
CA HIS A 270 -9.03 6.26 -6.06
C HIS A 270 -10.08 5.16 -6.07
N TYR A 271 -11.20 5.37 -5.36
CA TYR A 271 -12.14 4.32 -5.05
C TYR A 271 -13.43 4.38 -5.84
N GLU A 272 -13.89 5.58 -6.14
CA GLU A 272 -15.18 5.78 -6.78
C GLU A 272 -15.09 5.87 -8.31
N ARG A 273 -13.95 6.30 -8.83
CA ARG A 273 -13.67 6.42 -10.27
C ARG A 273 -12.16 6.25 -10.56
N PRO A 274 -11.78 5.87 -11.80
CA PRO A 274 -10.38 5.67 -12.16
C PRO A 274 -9.75 7.01 -12.56
N ASP A 275 -9.45 7.89 -11.59
CA ASP A 275 -8.75 9.14 -11.86
C ASP A 275 -7.33 8.86 -12.37
N GLN A 276 -6.88 9.65 -13.38
CA GLN A 276 -5.61 9.41 -14.07
C GLN A 276 -4.44 10.17 -13.43
N THR A 277 -4.45 10.30 -12.12
CA THR A 277 -3.44 11.02 -11.32
C THR A 277 -2.08 10.34 -11.30
N ALA A 278 -2.00 9.05 -11.56
CA ALA A 278 -0.73 8.33 -11.70
C ALA A 278 0.21 8.98 -12.74
N VAL A 279 -0.35 9.57 -13.80
CA VAL A 279 0.43 10.29 -14.83
C VAL A 279 1.12 11.52 -14.23
N LEU A 280 0.46 12.25 -13.31
CA LEU A 280 1.07 13.38 -12.61
C LEU A 280 2.33 12.94 -11.85
N PHE A 281 2.26 11.85 -11.09
CA PHE A 281 3.40 11.35 -10.32
C PHE A 281 4.57 10.92 -11.22
N ALA A 282 4.28 10.20 -12.30
CA ALA A 282 5.28 9.77 -13.27
C ALA A 282 5.96 10.99 -13.96
N MET A 283 5.20 12.02 -14.33
CA MET A 283 5.74 13.28 -14.89
C MET A 283 6.63 14.04 -13.90
N LYS A 284 6.36 13.90 -12.60
CA LYS A 284 7.20 14.46 -11.53
C LYS A 284 8.43 13.60 -11.21
N GLY A 285 8.62 12.47 -11.93
CA GLY A 285 9.75 11.55 -11.73
C GLY A 285 9.60 10.62 -10.53
N LEU A 286 8.39 10.47 -10.00
CA LEU A 286 8.06 9.57 -8.89
C LEU A 286 7.61 8.20 -9.39
N ASN A 287 7.94 7.13 -8.67
CA ASN A 287 7.38 5.82 -8.91
C ASN A 287 5.95 5.76 -8.36
N VAL A 288 5.04 5.12 -9.08
CA VAL A 288 3.63 5.09 -8.72
C VAL A 288 2.99 3.72 -8.97
N ILE A 289 2.13 3.30 -8.07
CA ILE A 289 1.16 2.22 -8.24
C ILE A 289 -0.25 2.76 -8.02
N THR A 290 -1.25 2.23 -8.73
CA THR A 290 -2.65 2.59 -8.52
C THR A 290 -3.34 1.62 -7.57
N CYS A 291 -4.24 2.15 -6.73
CA CYS A 291 -4.75 1.43 -5.57
C CYS A 291 -6.28 1.47 -5.50
N PRO A 292 -7.00 0.57 -6.18
CA PRO A 292 -8.46 0.43 -6.07
C PRO A 292 -8.87 -0.19 -4.74
N TRP A 293 -10.18 -0.10 -4.43
CA TRP A 293 -10.77 -0.74 -3.25
C TRP A 293 -11.87 -1.74 -3.65
N ARG A 294 -13.15 -1.40 -3.47
CA ARG A 294 -14.30 -2.32 -3.47
C ARG A 294 -15.16 -2.29 -4.74
N ARG A 295 -14.82 -1.49 -5.74
CA ARG A 295 -15.54 -1.39 -7.02
C ARG A 295 -14.80 -2.14 -8.11
N PRO A 296 -15.29 -3.32 -8.55
CA PRO A 296 -14.63 -4.12 -9.58
C PRO A 296 -14.42 -3.35 -10.89
N GLU A 297 -15.43 -2.61 -11.35
CA GLU A 297 -15.35 -1.83 -12.58
C GLU A 297 -14.25 -0.77 -12.54
N ASN A 298 -14.07 -0.11 -11.38
CA ASN A 298 -13.01 0.86 -11.19
C ASN A 298 -11.63 0.19 -11.17
N ALA A 299 -11.49 -0.93 -10.47
CA ALA A 299 -10.24 -1.69 -10.45
C ALA A 299 -9.84 -2.19 -11.85
N LEU A 300 -10.79 -2.69 -12.63
CA LEU A 300 -10.55 -3.13 -14.00
C LEU A 300 -10.13 -1.98 -14.91
N ALA A 301 -10.76 -0.80 -14.78
CA ALA A 301 -10.38 0.40 -15.52
C ALA A 301 -8.97 0.88 -15.15
N GLN A 302 -8.59 0.85 -13.87
CA GLN A 302 -7.23 1.19 -13.43
C GLN A 302 -6.17 0.20 -13.95
N VAL A 303 -6.50 -1.09 -14.09
CA VAL A 303 -5.60 -2.08 -14.76
C VAL A 303 -5.38 -1.68 -16.21
N ASP A 304 -6.44 -1.34 -16.97
CA ASP A 304 -6.32 -0.90 -18.36
C ASP A 304 -5.54 0.41 -18.49
N ASP A 305 -5.78 1.35 -17.59
CA ASP A 305 -5.06 2.62 -17.56
C ASP A 305 -3.57 2.43 -17.29
N MET A 306 -3.19 1.58 -16.34
CA MET A 306 -1.79 1.27 -16.03
C MET A 306 -1.07 0.69 -17.25
N LEU A 307 -1.71 -0.24 -17.99
CA LEU A 307 -1.17 -0.81 -19.23
C LEU A 307 -1.00 0.28 -20.29
N ARG A 308 -2.03 1.09 -20.51
CA ARG A 308 -2.02 2.19 -21.49
C ARG A 308 -0.96 3.23 -21.17
N PHE A 309 -0.80 3.60 -19.90
CA PHE A 309 0.23 4.55 -19.47
C PHE A 309 1.63 4.01 -19.77
N ARG A 310 1.88 2.73 -19.50
CA ARG A 310 3.17 2.11 -19.82
C ARG A 310 3.41 2.04 -21.33
N GLU A 311 2.42 1.65 -22.12
CA GLU A 311 2.54 1.49 -23.58
C GLU A 311 2.79 2.80 -24.31
N HIS A 312 2.10 3.89 -23.90
CA HIS A 312 2.11 5.17 -24.60
C HIS A 312 3.01 6.24 -23.97
N SER A 313 3.85 5.87 -23.02
CA SER A 313 4.79 6.78 -22.37
C SER A 313 6.19 6.70 -22.95
N THR A 314 7.03 7.72 -22.67
CA THR A 314 8.48 7.62 -22.88
C THR A 314 9.05 6.47 -22.04
N LYS A 315 10.24 5.99 -22.40
CA LYS A 315 10.89 4.89 -21.66
C LYS A 315 11.10 5.25 -20.19
N GLU A 316 11.50 6.49 -19.91
CA GLU A 316 11.73 6.99 -18.55
C GLU A 316 10.45 7.03 -17.71
N MET A 317 9.32 7.44 -18.31
CA MET A 317 8.02 7.43 -17.64
C MET A 317 7.47 6.01 -17.49
N GLN A 318 7.67 5.13 -18.49
CA GLN A 318 7.22 3.75 -18.42
C GLN A 318 7.76 3.04 -17.18
N GLU A 319 9.02 3.30 -16.83
CA GLU A 319 9.66 2.73 -15.64
C GLU A 319 9.08 3.25 -14.32
N ARG A 320 8.34 4.37 -14.34
CA ARG A 320 7.68 4.95 -13.15
C ARG A 320 6.33 4.30 -12.84
N PHE A 321 5.64 3.78 -13.83
CA PHE A 321 4.36 3.09 -13.66
C PHE A 321 4.63 1.65 -13.20
N GLN A 322 4.55 1.41 -11.89
CA GLN A 322 5.03 0.16 -11.28
C GLN A 322 3.98 -0.94 -11.18
N GLY A 323 2.70 -0.63 -11.22
CA GLY A 323 1.65 -1.64 -11.16
C GLY A 323 0.45 -1.30 -10.30
N MET A 324 -0.08 -2.32 -9.61
CA MET A 324 -1.35 -2.24 -8.91
C MET A 324 -1.25 -2.76 -7.48
N MET A 325 -2.06 -2.18 -6.59
CA MET A 325 -2.23 -2.66 -5.21
C MET A 325 -3.71 -2.65 -4.80
N GLN A 326 -4.35 -3.81 -4.71
CA GLN A 326 -5.67 -3.88 -4.09
C GLN A 326 -5.62 -3.43 -2.64
N THR A 327 -6.51 -2.52 -2.23
CA THR A 327 -6.64 -2.09 -0.83
C THR A 327 -7.81 -2.78 -0.14
N VAL A 328 -7.62 -3.12 1.13
CA VAL A 328 -8.62 -3.70 2.02
C VAL A 328 -8.61 -2.93 3.32
N TRP A 329 -9.70 -2.25 3.65
CA TRP A 329 -9.79 -1.41 4.86
C TRP A 329 -10.44 -2.11 6.05
N SER A 330 -11.10 -3.24 5.81
CA SER A 330 -11.56 -4.14 6.86
C SER A 330 -10.39 -4.86 7.57
N GLY A 331 -10.69 -5.55 8.67
CA GLY A 331 -9.72 -6.46 9.29
C GLY A 331 -9.44 -7.68 8.40
N ALA A 332 -8.28 -8.32 8.60
CA ALA A 332 -7.90 -9.50 7.82
C ALA A 332 -8.93 -10.63 7.94
N GLU A 333 -9.41 -10.89 9.14
CA GLU A 333 -10.40 -11.94 9.41
C GLU A 333 -11.72 -11.67 8.69
N GLN A 334 -12.21 -10.42 8.73
CA GLN A 334 -13.43 -10.02 8.05
C GLN A 334 -13.32 -10.16 6.53
N PHE A 335 -12.17 -9.78 5.96
CA PHE A 335 -11.90 -9.98 4.54
C PHE A 335 -11.90 -11.46 4.18
N LEU A 336 -11.21 -12.31 4.97
CA LEU A 336 -11.15 -13.75 4.73
C LEU A 336 -12.52 -14.41 4.86
N ASP A 337 -13.36 -13.98 5.79
CA ASP A 337 -14.74 -14.46 5.91
C ASP A 337 -15.55 -14.18 4.64
N GLY A 338 -15.46 -12.96 4.10
CA GLY A 338 -16.09 -12.62 2.82
C GLY A 338 -15.46 -13.37 1.64
N PHE A 339 -14.13 -13.45 1.60
CA PHE A 339 -13.40 -14.13 0.53
C PHE A 339 -13.77 -15.61 0.39
N TYR A 340 -13.89 -16.33 1.53
CA TYR A 340 -14.27 -17.75 1.57
C TYR A 340 -15.79 -17.97 1.62
N GLY A 341 -16.61 -16.91 1.54
CA GLY A 341 -18.07 -17.02 1.54
C GLY A 341 -18.68 -17.43 2.88
N ARG A 342 -18.00 -17.19 3.98
CA ARG A 342 -18.49 -17.47 5.34
C ARG A 342 -19.46 -16.41 5.86
N THR A 343 -19.38 -15.21 5.29
CA THR A 343 -20.33 -14.12 5.52
C THR A 343 -20.91 -13.63 4.19
N THR A 344 -22.18 -13.26 4.17
CA THR A 344 -22.84 -12.64 3.02
C THR A 344 -23.11 -11.18 3.36
N ASN A 345 -22.39 -10.26 2.70
CA ASN A 345 -22.75 -8.84 2.73
C ASN A 345 -23.73 -8.55 1.61
N THR A 346 -25.03 -8.79 1.85
CA THR A 346 -26.08 -8.59 0.87
C THR A 346 -26.34 -7.13 0.52
N GLU A 347 -25.90 -6.19 1.35
CA GLU A 347 -26.09 -4.74 1.14
C GLU A 347 -25.13 -4.16 0.10
N GLN A 348 -23.94 -4.73 -0.07
CA GLN A 348 -22.92 -4.25 -1.00
C GLN A 348 -22.98 -4.92 -2.39
N GLY A 349 -23.74 -6.01 -2.54
CA GLY A 349 -23.80 -6.77 -3.79
C GLY A 349 -22.42 -7.25 -4.23
N GLU A 350 -22.02 -6.91 -5.45
CA GLU A 350 -20.68 -7.25 -6.01
C GLU A 350 -19.58 -6.27 -5.58
N ASN A 351 -19.92 -5.12 -4.99
CA ASN A 351 -18.99 -4.07 -4.62
C ASN A 351 -18.32 -4.34 -3.26
N THR A 352 -17.53 -5.40 -3.20
CA THR A 352 -16.74 -5.78 -2.01
C THR A 352 -15.25 -5.82 -2.34
N ASP A 353 -14.42 -5.62 -1.32
CA ASP A 353 -12.96 -5.67 -1.46
C ASP A 353 -12.48 -7.07 -1.89
N TYR A 354 -13.05 -8.15 -1.34
CA TYR A 354 -12.70 -9.52 -1.69
C TYR A 354 -13.15 -9.92 -3.11
N ASN A 355 -14.30 -9.42 -3.59
CA ASN A 355 -14.73 -9.67 -4.97
C ASN A 355 -13.86 -8.88 -5.95
N THR A 356 -13.60 -7.62 -5.66
CA THR A 356 -12.71 -6.77 -6.47
C THR A 356 -11.31 -7.37 -6.57
N PHE A 357 -10.76 -7.89 -5.48
CA PHE A 357 -9.49 -8.60 -5.47
C PHE A 357 -9.49 -9.79 -6.45
N LYS A 358 -10.51 -10.66 -6.38
CA LYS A 358 -10.62 -11.82 -7.26
C LYS A 358 -10.65 -11.40 -8.74
N ILE A 359 -11.53 -10.48 -9.09
CA ILE A 359 -11.76 -10.03 -10.48
C ILE A 359 -10.52 -9.28 -11.03
N MET A 360 -9.90 -8.42 -10.23
CA MET A 360 -8.70 -7.69 -10.65
C MET A 360 -7.53 -8.64 -10.94
N TYR A 361 -7.29 -9.60 -10.06
CA TYR A 361 -6.20 -10.57 -10.26
C TYR A 361 -6.49 -11.59 -11.35
N GLU A 362 -7.74 -11.96 -11.60
CA GLU A 362 -8.12 -12.73 -12.77
C GLU A 362 -7.77 -11.97 -14.06
N LYS A 363 -8.11 -10.69 -14.16
CA LYS A 363 -7.74 -9.85 -15.32
C LYS A 363 -6.23 -9.77 -15.50
N ILE A 364 -5.47 -9.49 -14.44
CA ILE A 364 -4.01 -9.37 -14.49
C ILE A 364 -3.38 -10.69 -14.96
N ASN A 365 -3.83 -11.84 -14.45
CA ASN A 365 -3.30 -13.15 -14.84
C ASN A 365 -3.64 -13.52 -16.28
N ASN A 366 -4.83 -13.17 -16.78
CA ASN A 366 -5.25 -13.42 -18.16
C ASN A 366 -4.42 -12.62 -19.20
N LEU A 367 -3.70 -11.55 -18.79
CA LEU A 367 -2.76 -10.85 -19.69
C LEU A 367 -1.60 -11.75 -20.15
N GLU A 368 -1.23 -12.77 -19.37
CA GLU A 368 -0.24 -13.76 -19.81
C GLU A 368 -0.78 -14.67 -20.93
N GLU A 369 -2.01 -15.16 -20.79
CA GLU A 369 -2.62 -16.14 -21.71
C GLU A 369 -2.88 -15.54 -23.09
N ASN A 370 -3.48 -14.36 -23.15
CA ASN A 370 -3.79 -13.66 -24.40
C ASN A 370 -2.55 -13.40 -25.29
N THR A 371 -1.39 -13.30 -24.68
CA THR A 371 -0.14 -13.01 -25.40
C THR A 371 0.57 -14.29 -25.88
N ALA A 372 0.36 -15.43 -25.22
CA ALA A 372 0.84 -16.72 -25.68
C ALA A 372 0.13 -17.11 -26.99
N GLU A 373 -1.16 -16.83 -27.09
CA GLU A 373 -1.93 -17.07 -28.32
C GLU A 373 -1.51 -16.17 -29.48
N THR A 374 -1.25 -14.88 -29.22
CA THR A 374 -0.82 -13.94 -30.27
C THR A 374 0.54 -14.32 -30.86
N ASN A 375 1.48 -14.75 -30.03
CA ASN A 375 2.79 -15.23 -30.47
C ASN A 375 2.74 -16.58 -31.21
N SER A 376 1.81 -17.45 -30.82
CA SER A 376 1.61 -18.73 -31.52
C SER A 376 1.00 -18.53 -32.92
N ARG A 377 0.09 -17.57 -33.07
CA ARG A 377 -0.53 -17.20 -34.35
C ARG A 377 0.46 -16.50 -35.31
N SER A 378 1.37 -15.67 -34.78
CA SER A 378 2.40 -15.00 -35.58
C SER A 378 3.50 -15.95 -36.08
N ARG A 379 3.82 -16.99 -35.31
CA ARG A 379 4.78 -18.06 -35.75
C ARG A 379 4.20 -19.04 -36.77
N LYS A 380 2.86 -19.19 -36.82
CA LYS A 380 2.20 -20.02 -37.87
C LYS A 380 2.00 -19.30 -39.20
N LYS A 381 2.24 -17.97 -39.23
CA LYS A 381 2.14 -17.14 -40.46
C LYS A 381 3.49 -16.80 -41.09
N LYS A 382 4.61 -17.25 -40.51
CA LYS A 382 5.94 -17.26 -41.09
C LYS A 382 6.35 -18.70 -41.44
#